data_02c8cb1323e297a686aa05460402e661
#
_entry.id   02c8cb1323e297a686aa05460402e661
#
_cell.length_a   1.000
_cell.length_b   1.000
_cell.length_c   1.000
_cell.angle_alpha   90.00
_cell.angle_beta   90.00
_cell.angle_gamma   90.00
#
_symmetry.space_group_name_H-M   'P 1'
#
loop_
_entity.id
_entity.type
_entity.pdbx_description
1 polymer ?
#
loop_
_entity_poly.entity_id
_entity_poly.type
_entity_poly.pdbx_seq_one_letter_code
_entity_poly.pdbx_strand_id
1 'polypeptide(L)'
;MTVFRGDEYFPIALIADSPSINITFADGSPVVTGSPLSAELQDFQQWVFKTYMDTTVTDKETVIAARSRELYLAHTNDLVGVQAMTILMASTDKEEFMQLYEMGGKLIQEDAQIGGYYEHLKEVPKNEVITLAADGEVVREKGSFEDFVGAGKYALVDFWASGCGPCRAETPNVVAAFEKYRDKGLVVIGIPVNDKQDATIKAMKDLGIHYPQIIDPSDALADKFDITGIPHIILFAPDGSIVARGLRGPALDAALSKVL
;
A
#
# COMPACT_ATOMS: atom_id res chain seq x y z
N MET A 1 30.22 -14.88 -1.72
CA MET A 1 31.39 -15.84 -1.69
C MET A 1 31.49 -16.41 -0.28
N THR A 2 32.00 -17.64 -0.15
CA THR A 2 32.29 -18.26 1.16
C THR A 2 33.80 -18.38 1.32
N VAL A 3 34.32 -17.94 2.44
CA VAL A 3 35.77 -18.05 2.77
C VAL A 3 35.93 -19.06 3.88
N PHE A 4 36.96 -19.89 3.78
CA PHE A 4 37.28 -20.93 4.76
C PHE A 4 38.53 -20.57 5.55
N ARG A 5 38.50 -20.83 6.84
CA ARG A 5 39.67 -20.82 7.74
C ARG A 5 39.72 -22.15 8.48
N GLY A 6 40.50 -23.07 7.99
CA GLY A 6 40.45 -24.46 8.46
C GLY A 6 39.10 -25.09 8.15
N ASP A 7 38.44 -25.65 9.17
CA ASP A 7 37.09 -26.23 9.04
C ASP A 7 35.95 -25.21 9.24
N GLU A 8 36.27 -23.96 9.58
CA GLU A 8 35.30 -22.90 9.74
C GLU A 8 34.99 -22.24 8.40
N TYR A 9 33.73 -21.89 8.17
CA TYR A 9 33.31 -21.17 6.97
C TYR A 9 32.69 -19.83 7.33
N PHE A 10 32.96 -18.80 6.51
CA PHE A 10 32.45 -17.45 6.69
C PHE A 10 31.78 -16.99 5.38
N PRO A 11 30.49 -16.74 5.35
CA PRO A 11 29.83 -16.08 4.21
C PRO A 11 30.25 -14.61 4.20
N ILE A 12 30.77 -14.13 3.08
CA ILE A 12 31.09 -12.71 2.88
C ILE A 12 30.52 -12.22 1.56
N ALA A 13 29.98 -11.00 1.57
CA ALA A 13 29.63 -10.27 0.37
C ALA A 13 30.90 -9.58 -0.17
N LEU A 14 31.16 -9.75 -1.47
CA LEU A 14 32.28 -9.11 -2.16
C LEU A 14 31.76 -8.36 -3.39
N ILE A 15 32.24 -7.15 -3.55
CA ILE A 15 32.01 -6.31 -4.72
C ILE A 15 33.30 -6.22 -5.50
N ALA A 16 33.28 -6.58 -6.78
CA ALA A 16 34.47 -6.53 -7.65
C ALA A 16 34.66 -5.13 -8.25
N ASP A 17 34.92 -4.14 -7.40
CA ASP A 17 35.12 -2.72 -7.73
C ASP A 17 36.62 -2.36 -7.86
N SER A 18 37.51 -3.33 -7.72
CA SER A 18 38.94 -3.14 -7.75
C SER A 18 39.66 -4.35 -8.40
N PRO A 19 40.80 -4.15 -9.08
CA PRO A 19 41.58 -5.23 -9.72
C PRO A 19 42.22 -6.21 -8.75
N SER A 20 42.34 -5.84 -7.47
CA SER A 20 42.89 -6.75 -6.45
C SER A 20 42.16 -6.58 -5.12
N ILE A 21 41.56 -7.66 -4.65
CA ILE A 21 40.83 -7.71 -3.37
C ILE A 21 41.60 -8.72 -2.48
N ASN A 22 41.91 -8.31 -1.25
CA ASN A 22 42.54 -9.16 -0.26
C ASN A 22 41.55 -9.47 0.86
N ILE A 23 41.56 -10.71 1.31
CA ILE A 23 40.80 -11.20 2.45
C ILE A 23 41.76 -11.66 3.52
N THR A 24 41.68 -11.03 4.68
CA THR A 24 42.45 -11.39 5.88
C THR A 24 41.51 -11.75 7.01
N PHE A 25 42.07 -12.27 8.11
CA PHE A 25 41.25 -12.51 9.32
C PHE A 25 41.80 -11.68 10.46
N ALA A 26 40.94 -10.89 11.10
CA ALA A 26 41.19 -10.14 12.31
C ALA A 26 40.18 -10.55 13.39
N ASP A 27 40.66 -10.89 14.57
CA ASP A 27 39.83 -11.29 15.72
C ASP A 27 38.83 -12.44 15.36
N GLY A 28 39.22 -13.35 14.48
CA GLY A 28 38.40 -14.46 14.05
C GLY A 28 37.40 -14.15 12.91
N SER A 29 37.28 -12.91 12.48
CA SER A 29 36.38 -12.47 11.42
C SER A 29 37.12 -12.15 10.12
N PRO A 30 36.54 -12.43 8.92
CA PRO A 30 37.12 -12.02 7.67
C PRO A 30 37.08 -10.51 7.50
N VAL A 31 38.17 -9.93 7.02
CA VAL A 31 38.35 -8.52 6.70
C VAL A 31 38.70 -8.38 5.23
N VAL A 32 37.89 -7.63 4.49
CA VAL A 32 38.09 -7.34 3.07
C VAL A 32 38.86 -6.03 2.92
N THR A 33 39.93 -6.05 2.12
CA THR A 33 40.73 -4.86 1.77
C THR A 33 40.96 -4.81 0.27
N GLY A 34 41.24 -3.60 -0.27
CA GLY A 34 41.44 -3.40 -1.71
C GLY A 34 40.14 -3.26 -2.51
N SER A 35 39.00 -3.29 -1.87
CA SER A 35 37.66 -2.98 -2.43
C SER A 35 36.97 -2.01 -1.50
N PRO A 36 36.91 -0.72 -1.82
CA PRO A 36 36.20 0.28 -0.99
C PRO A 36 34.75 -0.08 -0.74
N LEU A 37 34.00 -0.46 -1.78
CA LEU A 37 32.58 -0.83 -1.64
C LEU A 37 32.37 -2.10 -0.80
N SER A 38 33.27 -3.10 -0.92
CA SER A 38 33.20 -4.30 -0.07
C SER A 38 33.51 -3.99 1.40
N ALA A 39 34.45 -3.10 1.66
CA ALA A 39 34.77 -2.68 3.03
C ALA A 39 33.58 -1.91 3.65
N GLU A 40 32.99 -0.99 2.93
CA GLU A 40 31.83 -0.21 3.37
C GLU A 40 30.61 -1.11 3.62
N LEU A 41 30.34 -2.06 2.72
CA LEU A 41 29.27 -3.04 2.90
C LEU A 41 29.48 -3.88 4.16
N GLN A 42 30.72 -4.35 4.39
CA GLN A 42 31.06 -5.14 5.57
C GLN A 42 30.91 -4.33 6.86
N ASP A 43 31.38 -3.08 6.88
CA ASP A 43 31.23 -2.17 8.01
C ASP A 43 29.75 -1.92 8.33
N PHE A 44 28.95 -1.72 7.31
CA PHE A 44 27.51 -1.53 7.47
C PHE A 44 26.83 -2.78 8.04
N GLN A 45 27.11 -3.96 7.50
CA GLN A 45 26.55 -5.23 7.99
C GLN A 45 26.95 -5.51 9.45
N GLN A 46 28.21 -5.26 9.81
CA GLN A 46 28.68 -5.40 11.19
C GLN A 46 27.99 -4.40 12.12
N TRP A 47 27.78 -3.17 11.66
CA TRP A 47 27.07 -2.16 12.43
C TRP A 47 25.60 -2.55 12.66
N VAL A 48 24.91 -3.04 11.62
CA VAL A 48 23.53 -3.56 11.75
C VAL A 48 23.47 -4.65 12.79
N PHE A 49 24.38 -5.65 12.71
CA PHE A 49 24.43 -6.74 13.66
C PHE A 49 24.69 -6.26 15.10
N LYS A 50 25.66 -5.37 15.30
CA LYS A 50 25.94 -4.77 16.62
C LYS A 50 24.74 -4.01 17.19
N THR A 51 24.05 -3.26 16.35
CA THR A 51 22.83 -2.51 16.74
C THR A 51 21.71 -3.45 17.19
N TYR A 52 21.52 -4.58 16.50
CA TYR A 52 20.54 -5.59 16.92
C TYR A 52 20.91 -6.24 18.26
N MET A 53 22.18 -6.49 18.51
CA MET A 53 22.69 -7.10 19.76
C MET A 53 22.75 -6.11 20.93
N ASP A 54 22.76 -4.81 20.68
CA ASP A 54 22.84 -3.79 21.73
C ASP A 54 21.49 -3.67 22.47
N THR A 55 21.49 -4.04 23.73
CA THR A 55 20.32 -3.98 24.60
C THR A 55 19.98 -2.57 25.07
N THR A 56 20.86 -1.58 24.84
CA THR A 56 20.64 -0.18 25.22
C THR A 56 19.86 0.60 24.14
N VAL A 57 19.84 0.11 22.91
CA VAL A 57 19.07 0.69 21.80
C VAL A 57 17.62 0.23 21.89
N THR A 58 16.71 1.14 22.16
CA THR A 58 15.28 0.84 22.36
C THR A 58 14.46 0.77 21.08
N ASP A 59 14.85 1.52 20.05
CA ASP A 59 14.19 1.55 18.73
C ASP A 59 15.19 1.22 17.63
N LYS A 60 15.51 -0.07 17.53
CA LYS A 60 16.53 -0.57 16.60
C LYS A 60 16.12 -0.43 15.15
N GLU A 61 14.85 -0.64 14.88
CA GLU A 61 14.30 -0.59 13.52
C GLU A 61 14.42 0.81 12.93
N THR A 62 13.99 1.84 13.66
CA THR A 62 14.14 3.24 13.22
C THR A 62 15.59 3.65 13.06
N VAL A 63 16.47 3.22 13.97
CA VAL A 63 17.91 3.55 13.91
C VAL A 63 18.55 2.90 12.69
N ILE A 64 18.24 1.63 12.40
CA ILE A 64 18.77 0.89 11.25
C ILE A 64 18.19 1.47 9.94
N ALA A 65 16.91 1.77 9.89
CA ALA A 65 16.27 2.37 8.73
C ALA A 65 16.88 3.74 8.37
N ALA A 66 17.09 4.60 9.37
CA ALA A 66 17.70 5.91 9.15
C ALA A 66 19.09 5.81 8.51
N ARG A 67 19.96 4.95 9.05
CA ARG A 67 21.29 4.75 8.49
C ARG A 67 21.27 4.03 7.13
N SER A 68 20.35 3.10 6.93
CA SER A 68 20.16 2.44 5.62
C SER A 68 19.75 3.47 4.55
N ARG A 69 18.91 4.44 4.91
CA ARG A 69 18.51 5.53 4.01
C ARG A 69 19.69 6.44 3.64
N GLU A 70 20.49 6.84 4.61
CA GLU A 70 21.70 7.64 4.35
C GLU A 70 22.66 6.89 3.41
N LEU A 71 22.91 5.62 3.68
CA LEU A 71 23.76 4.79 2.86
C LEU A 71 23.18 4.60 1.44
N TYR A 72 21.89 4.35 1.31
CA TYR A 72 21.22 4.24 0.02
C TYR A 72 21.36 5.52 -0.83
N LEU A 73 21.15 6.69 -0.23
CA LEU A 73 21.26 7.96 -0.93
C LEU A 73 22.68 8.26 -1.44
N ALA A 74 23.69 7.70 -0.78
CA ALA A 74 25.09 7.74 -1.27
C ALA A 74 25.39 6.71 -2.36
N HIS A 75 24.60 5.61 -2.45
CA HIS A 75 24.85 4.44 -3.26
C HIS A 75 23.67 4.02 -4.14
N THR A 76 23.04 4.95 -4.82
CA THR A 76 21.81 4.69 -5.61
C THR A 76 21.99 3.77 -6.82
N ASN A 77 23.23 3.40 -7.19
CA ASN A 77 23.49 2.59 -8.39
C ASN A 77 24.65 1.57 -8.21
N ASP A 78 24.82 1.03 -7.02
CA ASP A 78 25.78 -0.04 -6.74
C ASP A 78 25.23 -1.07 -5.76
N LEU A 79 26.03 -2.12 -5.46
CA LEU A 79 25.61 -3.22 -4.61
C LEU A 79 25.48 -2.85 -3.12
N VAL A 80 26.12 -1.78 -2.66
CA VAL A 80 25.93 -1.23 -1.31
C VAL A 80 24.51 -0.66 -1.21
N GLY A 81 24.07 0.07 -2.22
CA GLY A 81 22.70 0.57 -2.34
C GLY A 81 21.65 -0.55 -2.42
N VAL A 82 21.91 -1.63 -3.16
CA VAL A 82 21.04 -2.83 -3.19
C VAL A 82 20.84 -3.38 -1.77
N GLN A 83 21.91 -3.53 -1.00
CA GLN A 83 21.83 -4.03 0.38
C GLN A 83 21.08 -3.07 1.30
N ALA A 84 21.33 -1.79 1.19
CA ALA A 84 20.61 -0.76 1.97
C ALA A 84 19.11 -0.75 1.63
N MET A 85 18.77 -0.81 0.34
CA MET A 85 17.38 -0.83 -0.12
C MET A 85 16.63 -2.10 0.32
N THR A 86 17.31 -3.25 0.39
CA THR A 86 16.73 -4.50 0.91
C THR A 86 16.29 -4.36 2.38
N ILE A 87 17.02 -3.61 3.20
CA ILE A 87 16.61 -3.30 4.58
C ILE A 87 15.42 -2.33 4.58
N LEU A 88 15.45 -1.31 3.71
CA LEU A 88 14.39 -0.32 3.61
C LEU A 88 13.05 -0.91 3.16
N MET A 89 13.02 -2.00 2.41
CA MET A 89 11.78 -2.73 2.07
C MET A 89 10.92 -3.10 3.29
N ALA A 90 11.55 -3.39 4.44
CA ALA A 90 10.86 -3.83 5.65
C ALA A 90 10.59 -2.69 6.64
N SER A 91 11.14 -1.49 6.41
CA SER A 91 11.17 -0.41 7.40
C SER A 91 10.66 0.94 6.90
N THR A 92 10.21 1.01 5.63
CA THR A 92 9.61 2.20 5.03
C THR A 92 8.15 1.94 4.67
N ASP A 93 7.34 3.00 4.63
CA ASP A 93 6.02 2.91 4.05
C ASP A 93 6.08 2.79 2.51
N LYS A 94 4.92 2.50 1.91
CA LYS A 94 4.80 2.30 0.46
C LYS A 94 5.28 3.50 -0.36
N GLU A 95 4.85 4.69 0.02
CA GLU A 95 5.12 5.93 -0.70
C GLU A 95 6.61 6.25 -0.68
N GLU A 96 7.24 6.14 0.49
CA GLU A 96 8.67 6.36 0.64
C GLU A 96 9.49 5.31 -0.13
N PHE A 97 9.13 4.02 -0.02
CA PHE A 97 9.83 2.98 -0.76
C PHE A 97 9.79 3.22 -2.27
N MET A 98 8.61 3.56 -2.81
CA MET A 98 8.44 3.81 -4.24
C MET A 98 9.30 4.99 -4.71
N GLN A 99 9.35 6.09 -3.93
CA GLN A 99 10.21 7.24 -4.23
C GLN A 99 11.70 6.85 -4.25
N LEU A 100 12.16 6.11 -3.25
CA LEU A 100 13.54 5.62 -3.18
C LEU A 100 13.87 4.72 -4.37
N TYR A 101 12.99 3.79 -4.73
CA TYR A 101 13.17 2.91 -5.88
C TYR A 101 13.29 3.68 -7.21
N GLU A 102 12.45 4.68 -7.44
CA GLU A 102 12.46 5.51 -8.64
C GLU A 102 13.71 6.38 -8.75
N MET A 103 14.33 6.75 -7.63
CA MET A 103 15.64 7.42 -7.58
C MET A 103 16.80 6.47 -7.85
N GLY A 104 16.60 5.17 -7.72
CA GLY A 104 17.61 4.15 -7.89
C GLY A 104 18.08 4.03 -9.33
N GLY A 105 19.37 3.73 -9.50
CA GLY A 105 19.94 3.40 -10.80
C GLY A 105 19.61 1.98 -11.25
N LYS A 106 20.20 1.60 -12.36
CA LYS A 106 19.90 0.34 -13.05
C LYS A 106 20.05 -0.91 -12.15
N LEU A 107 21.08 -0.96 -11.31
CA LEU A 107 21.28 -2.12 -10.42
C LEU A 107 20.17 -2.28 -9.38
N ILE A 108 19.59 -1.20 -8.90
CA ILE A 108 18.44 -1.22 -7.97
C ILE A 108 17.18 -1.66 -8.71
N GLN A 109 16.92 -1.08 -9.88
CA GLN A 109 15.68 -1.31 -10.65
C GLN A 109 15.63 -2.69 -11.31
N GLU A 110 16.80 -3.27 -11.65
CA GLU A 110 16.90 -4.63 -12.22
C GLU A 110 17.09 -5.72 -11.16
N ASP A 111 17.25 -5.36 -9.87
CA ASP A 111 17.27 -6.36 -8.80
C ASP A 111 15.92 -7.06 -8.68
N ALA A 112 15.94 -8.40 -8.76
CA ALA A 112 14.71 -9.19 -8.83
C ALA A 112 13.85 -9.09 -7.55
N GLN A 113 14.47 -8.94 -6.38
CA GLN A 113 13.78 -8.84 -5.10
C GLN A 113 13.19 -7.43 -4.92
N ILE A 114 14.00 -6.41 -5.13
CA ILE A 114 13.60 -5.00 -4.97
C ILE A 114 12.58 -4.62 -6.03
N GLY A 115 12.83 -4.95 -7.30
CA GLY A 115 11.91 -4.71 -8.40
C GLY A 115 10.60 -5.49 -8.26
N GLY A 116 10.68 -6.76 -7.85
CA GLY A 116 9.48 -7.56 -7.57
C GLY A 116 8.61 -6.97 -6.45
N TYR A 117 9.23 -6.44 -5.39
CA TYR A 117 8.51 -5.76 -4.31
C TYR A 117 7.89 -4.43 -4.79
N TYR A 118 8.60 -3.64 -5.59
CA TYR A 118 8.06 -2.42 -6.22
C TYR A 118 6.84 -2.71 -7.09
N GLU A 119 6.92 -3.72 -7.96
CA GLU A 119 5.76 -4.12 -8.79
C GLU A 119 4.59 -4.62 -7.93
N HIS A 120 4.87 -5.39 -6.87
CA HIS A 120 3.83 -5.79 -5.91
C HIS A 120 3.16 -4.60 -5.22
N LEU A 121 3.92 -3.57 -4.85
CA LEU A 121 3.38 -2.35 -4.26
C LEU A 121 2.54 -1.53 -5.27
N LYS A 122 2.84 -1.61 -6.56
CA LYS A 122 2.04 -0.99 -7.62
C LYS A 122 0.72 -1.70 -7.85
N GLU A 123 0.65 -3.00 -7.52
CA GLU A 123 -0.59 -3.73 -7.60
C GLU A 123 -1.58 -3.15 -6.59
N VAL A 124 -2.59 -2.46 -7.09
CA VAL A 124 -3.74 -2.06 -6.27
C VAL A 124 -4.52 -3.33 -5.96
N PRO A 125 -4.78 -3.67 -4.69
CA PRO A 125 -5.59 -4.83 -4.35
C PRO A 125 -6.94 -4.76 -5.07
N LYS A 126 -7.20 -5.74 -5.95
CA LYS A 126 -8.48 -5.83 -6.62
C LYS A 126 -9.46 -6.60 -5.76
N ASN A 127 -10.43 -5.88 -5.24
CA ASN A 127 -11.56 -6.42 -4.52
C ASN A 127 -12.58 -7.04 -5.48
N GLU A 128 -13.50 -7.84 -4.96
CA GLU A 128 -14.67 -8.22 -5.72
C GLU A 128 -15.65 -7.03 -5.76
N VAL A 129 -16.07 -6.67 -6.96
CA VAL A 129 -17.10 -5.64 -7.18
C VAL A 129 -18.38 -6.35 -7.58
N ILE A 130 -19.45 -6.10 -6.82
CA ILE A 130 -20.77 -6.68 -7.05
C ILE A 130 -21.74 -5.59 -7.50
N THR A 131 -22.45 -5.88 -8.59
CA THR A 131 -23.52 -5.01 -9.09
C THR A 131 -24.77 -5.88 -9.34
N LEU A 132 -25.95 -5.32 -9.15
CA LEU A 132 -27.20 -5.95 -9.59
C LEU A 132 -27.60 -5.41 -10.96
N ALA A 133 -27.73 -6.29 -11.92
CA ALA A 133 -28.33 -6.00 -13.21
C ALA A 133 -29.82 -5.67 -13.06
N ALA A 134 -30.43 -5.10 -14.11
CA ALA A 134 -31.83 -4.68 -14.06
C ALA A 134 -32.82 -5.83 -13.82
N ASP A 135 -32.45 -7.05 -14.18
CA ASP A 135 -33.22 -8.29 -13.95
C ASP A 135 -32.96 -8.92 -12.58
N GLY A 136 -32.07 -8.29 -11.76
CA GLY A 136 -31.68 -8.76 -10.44
C GLY A 136 -30.60 -9.83 -10.44
N GLU A 137 -29.96 -10.12 -11.60
CA GLU A 137 -28.79 -10.98 -11.66
C GLU A 137 -27.59 -10.32 -10.96
N VAL A 138 -26.77 -11.12 -10.29
CA VAL A 138 -25.56 -10.66 -9.59
C VAL A 138 -24.37 -10.71 -10.54
N VAL A 139 -23.91 -9.53 -10.95
CA VAL A 139 -22.68 -9.38 -11.73
C VAL A 139 -21.49 -9.23 -10.78
N ARG A 140 -20.42 -9.97 -11.06
CA ARG A 140 -19.19 -9.99 -10.25
C ARG A 140 -18.00 -9.67 -11.14
N GLU A 141 -17.23 -8.69 -10.73
CA GLU A 141 -16.04 -8.24 -11.43
C GLU A 141 -14.89 -8.05 -10.44
N LYS A 142 -13.67 -7.88 -10.94
CA LYS A 142 -12.53 -7.47 -10.14
C LYS A 142 -12.28 -5.98 -10.36
N GLY A 143 -12.19 -5.23 -9.27
CA GLY A 143 -11.96 -3.80 -9.31
C GLY A 143 -11.31 -3.30 -8.03
N SER A 144 -10.81 -2.07 -8.09
CA SER A 144 -10.21 -1.36 -6.98
C SER A 144 -11.01 -0.11 -6.64
N PHE A 145 -10.76 0.46 -5.48
CA PHE A 145 -11.35 1.73 -5.07
C PHE A 145 -10.98 2.86 -6.07
N GLU A 146 -9.76 2.85 -6.55
CA GLU A 146 -9.19 3.84 -7.48
C GLU A 146 -9.79 3.78 -8.89
N ASP A 147 -10.43 2.67 -9.26
CA ASP A 147 -11.20 2.58 -10.52
C ASP A 147 -12.46 3.49 -10.49
N PHE A 148 -12.91 3.88 -9.30
CA PHE A 148 -14.10 4.69 -9.08
C PHE A 148 -13.81 6.10 -8.55
N VAL A 149 -12.79 6.22 -7.69
CA VAL A 149 -12.42 7.47 -7.00
C VAL A 149 -11.10 8.00 -7.53
N GLY A 150 -11.04 9.28 -7.89
CA GLY A 150 -9.86 9.86 -8.54
C GLY A 150 -9.76 9.56 -10.03
N ALA A 151 -10.81 8.97 -10.62
CA ALA A 151 -10.87 8.58 -12.03
C ALA A 151 -11.49 9.68 -12.94
N GLY A 152 -11.32 10.94 -12.58
CA GLY A 152 -11.78 12.08 -13.38
C GLY A 152 -13.28 12.41 -13.24
N LYS A 153 -13.97 11.79 -12.27
CA LYS A 153 -15.40 12.02 -12.00
C LYS A 153 -15.64 12.26 -10.51
N TYR A 154 -16.71 12.94 -10.17
CA TYR A 154 -17.21 12.98 -8.80
C TYR A 154 -17.65 11.59 -8.37
N ALA A 155 -17.26 11.16 -7.17
CA ALA A 155 -17.65 9.86 -6.62
C ALA A 155 -18.29 10.00 -5.25
N LEU A 156 -19.43 9.34 -5.06
CA LEU A 156 -20.13 9.22 -3.79
C LEU A 156 -19.88 7.82 -3.24
N VAL A 157 -19.24 7.74 -2.09
CA VAL A 157 -18.88 6.49 -1.42
C VAL A 157 -19.73 6.32 -0.16
N ASP A 158 -20.50 5.23 -0.10
CA ASP A 158 -21.36 4.89 1.03
C ASP A 158 -20.79 3.71 1.82
N PHE A 159 -20.27 3.99 3.01
CA PHE A 159 -19.88 2.98 3.99
C PHE A 159 -21.09 2.56 4.80
N TRP A 160 -21.52 1.30 4.66
CA TRP A 160 -22.76 0.79 5.22
C TRP A 160 -22.69 -0.67 5.64
N ALA A 161 -23.78 -1.25 6.14
CA ALA A 161 -23.91 -2.69 6.34
C ALA A 161 -25.37 -3.13 6.21
N SER A 162 -25.57 -4.38 5.79
CA SER A 162 -26.91 -4.96 5.57
C SER A 162 -27.76 -5.00 6.84
N GLY A 163 -27.13 -5.22 8.00
CA GLY A 163 -27.76 -5.25 9.31
C GLY A 163 -27.88 -3.89 10.01
N CYS A 164 -27.36 -2.81 9.42
CA CYS A 164 -27.37 -1.48 10.00
C CYS A 164 -28.71 -0.77 9.74
N GLY A 165 -29.55 -0.63 10.76
CA GLY A 165 -30.85 0.04 10.65
C GLY A 165 -30.78 1.47 10.11
N PRO A 166 -29.94 2.36 10.67
CA PRO A 166 -29.75 3.72 10.15
C PRO A 166 -29.25 3.75 8.71
N CYS A 167 -28.39 2.80 8.29
CA CYS A 167 -27.92 2.71 6.91
C CYS A 167 -29.07 2.40 5.96
N ARG A 168 -29.89 1.42 6.30
CA ARG A 168 -31.07 1.04 5.51
C ARG A 168 -32.06 2.19 5.38
N ALA A 169 -32.20 3.05 6.40
CA ALA A 169 -33.03 4.25 6.35
C ALA A 169 -32.45 5.34 5.43
N GLU A 170 -31.11 5.41 5.30
CA GLU A 170 -30.42 6.36 4.42
C GLU A 170 -30.31 5.87 2.96
N THR A 171 -30.29 4.56 2.72
CA THR A 171 -30.16 3.96 1.38
C THR A 171 -31.10 4.57 0.32
N PRO A 172 -32.38 4.86 0.59
CA PRO A 172 -33.25 5.50 -0.41
C PRO A 172 -32.73 6.85 -0.92
N ASN A 173 -32.01 7.63 -0.06
CA ASN A 173 -31.42 8.90 -0.46
C ASN A 173 -30.21 8.67 -1.38
N VAL A 174 -29.39 7.63 -1.11
CA VAL A 174 -28.24 7.26 -1.95
C VAL A 174 -28.72 6.72 -3.30
N VAL A 175 -29.72 5.84 -3.33
CA VAL A 175 -30.35 5.35 -4.56
C VAL A 175 -30.93 6.49 -5.39
N ALA A 176 -31.66 7.44 -4.77
CA ALA A 176 -32.20 8.61 -5.46
C ALA A 176 -31.07 9.50 -6.03
N ALA A 177 -29.98 9.67 -5.29
CA ALA A 177 -28.80 10.39 -5.78
C ALA A 177 -28.16 9.69 -6.99
N PHE A 178 -27.98 8.36 -6.93
CA PHE A 178 -27.49 7.57 -8.06
C PHE A 178 -28.37 7.78 -9.29
N GLU A 179 -29.66 7.57 -9.20
CA GLU A 179 -30.57 7.70 -10.33
C GLU A 179 -30.61 9.13 -10.91
N LYS A 180 -30.56 10.16 -10.05
CA LYS A 180 -30.63 11.57 -10.46
C LYS A 180 -29.35 12.07 -11.14
N TYR A 181 -28.18 11.61 -10.69
CA TYR A 181 -26.89 12.21 -11.07
C TYR A 181 -25.98 11.30 -11.90
N ARG A 182 -26.26 9.99 -12.07
CA ARG A 182 -25.42 9.09 -12.89
C ARG A 182 -25.22 9.60 -14.32
N ASP A 183 -26.28 10.09 -14.96
CA ASP A 183 -26.21 10.61 -16.33
C ASP A 183 -25.52 11.98 -16.41
N LYS A 184 -25.27 12.60 -15.26
CA LYS A 184 -24.44 13.81 -15.13
C LYS A 184 -22.97 13.49 -14.77
N GLY A 185 -22.61 12.21 -14.70
CA GLY A 185 -21.26 11.76 -14.46
C GLY A 185 -20.92 11.44 -13.01
N LEU A 186 -21.92 11.38 -12.09
CA LEU A 186 -21.68 10.88 -10.74
C LEU A 186 -21.42 9.39 -10.76
N VAL A 187 -20.33 8.97 -10.14
CA VAL A 187 -20.08 7.57 -9.73
C VAL A 187 -20.61 7.39 -8.32
N VAL A 188 -21.34 6.31 -8.08
CA VAL A 188 -21.75 5.90 -6.73
C VAL A 188 -21.26 4.50 -6.46
N ILE A 189 -20.61 4.28 -5.32
CA ILE A 189 -20.17 2.95 -4.86
C ILE A 189 -20.56 2.77 -3.39
N GLY A 190 -20.89 1.54 -3.03
CA GLY A 190 -21.03 1.13 -1.64
C GLY A 190 -19.83 0.30 -1.18
N ILE A 191 -19.50 0.44 0.08
CA ILE A 191 -18.48 -0.36 0.76
C ILE A 191 -19.14 -0.96 2.01
N PRO A 192 -19.54 -2.24 1.95
CA PRO A 192 -20.06 -2.94 3.11
C PRO A 192 -18.97 -3.12 4.16
N VAL A 193 -19.20 -2.64 5.39
CA VAL A 193 -18.24 -2.68 6.50
C VAL A 193 -18.63 -3.77 7.47
N ASN A 194 -17.71 -4.67 7.77
CA ASN A 194 -17.92 -5.81 8.68
C ASN A 194 -19.22 -6.57 8.37
N ASP A 195 -19.47 -6.82 7.09
CA ASP A 195 -20.71 -7.45 6.61
C ASP A 195 -20.41 -8.74 5.84
N LYS A 196 -21.38 -9.65 5.85
CA LYS A 196 -21.30 -10.87 5.04
C LYS A 196 -21.79 -10.60 3.63
N GLN A 197 -21.03 -11.02 2.63
CA GLN A 197 -21.33 -10.82 1.22
C GLN A 197 -22.75 -11.27 0.82
N ASP A 198 -23.19 -12.44 1.28
CA ASP A 198 -24.55 -12.93 0.98
C ASP A 198 -25.64 -12.06 1.60
N ALA A 199 -25.38 -11.50 2.81
CA ALA A 199 -26.29 -10.58 3.47
C ALA A 199 -26.32 -9.23 2.74
N THR A 200 -25.17 -8.74 2.28
CA THR A 200 -25.04 -7.55 1.43
C THR A 200 -25.87 -7.71 0.15
N ILE A 201 -25.67 -8.82 -0.60
CA ILE A 201 -26.40 -9.10 -1.85
C ILE A 201 -27.91 -9.16 -1.62
N LYS A 202 -28.33 -9.81 -0.52
CA LYS A 202 -29.73 -9.85 -0.16
C LYS A 202 -30.27 -8.45 0.11
N ALA A 203 -29.56 -7.64 0.88
CA ALA A 203 -29.98 -6.27 1.19
C ALA A 203 -29.97 -5.38 -0.06
N MET A 204 -29.05 -5.53 -0.99
CA MET A 204 -29.05 -4.85 -2.28
C MET A 204 -30.37 -5.09 -3.02
N LYS A 205 -30.83 -6.36 -3.10
CA LYS A 205 -32.10 -6.75 -3.73
C LYS A 205 -33.29 -6.16 -3.00
N ASP A 206 -33.32 -6.26 -1.68
CA ASP A 206 -34.42 -5.77 -0.83
C ASP A 206 -34.57 -4.23 -0.89
N LEU A 207 -33.49 -3.50 -1.10
CA LEU A 207 -33.42 -2.03 -1.06
C LEU A 207 -33.29 -1.36 -2.44
N GLY A 208 -33.22 -2.15 -3.51
CA GLY A 208 -33.10 -1.63 -4.88
C GLY A 208 -31.75 -0.95 -5.14
N ILE A 209 -30.68 -1.47 -4.57
CA ILE A 209 -29.31 -0.95 -4.78
C ILE A 209 -28.75 -1.52 -6.07
N HIS A 210 -28.60 -0.70 -7.11
CA HIS A 210 -28.06 -1.08 -8.42
C HIS A 210 -26.65 -0.51 -8.67
N TYR A 211 -26.13 0.36 -7.80
CA TYR A 211 -24.75 0.85 -7.90
C TYR A 211 -23.75 -0.17 -7.36
N PRO A 212 -22.49 -0.19 -7.88
CA PRO A 212 -21.47 -1.14 -7.50
C PRO A 212 -21.17 -1.17 -5.99
N GLN A 213 -20.87 -2.37 -5.48
CA GLN A 213 -20.41 -2.60 -4.11
C GLN A 213 -19.00 -3.18 -4.16
N ILE A 214 -18.05 -2.55 -3.50
CA ILE A 214 -16.70 -3.09 -3.32
C ILE A 214 -16.70 -3.94 -2.05
N ILE A 215 -16.49 -5.24 -2.21
CA ILE A 215 -16.39 -6.17 -1.09
C ILE A 215 -14.95 -6.20 -0.61
N ASP A 216 -14.72 -5.58 0.52
CA ASP A 216 -13.43 -5.53 1.20
C ASP A 216 -13.48 -6.37 2.49
N PRO A 217 -13.05 -7.64 2.44
CA PRO A 217 -13.17 -8.53 3.59
C PRO A 217 -12.23 -8.17 4.74
N SER A 218 -11.28 -7.28 4.52
CA SER A 218 -10.34 -6.79 5.53
C SER A 218 -10.77 -5.50 6.22
N ASP A 219 -11.84 -4.85 5.71
CA ASP A 219 -12.27 -3.50 6.10
C ASP A 219 -11.17 -2.42 5.95
N ALA A 220 -10.11 -2.68 5.16
CA ALA A 220 -8.98 -1.77 4.99
C ALA A 220 -9.39 -0.40 4.41
N LEU A 221 -10.45 -0.37 3.58
CA LEU A 221 -11.01 0.89 3.08
C LEU A 221 -11.71 1.69 4.19
N ALA A 222 -12.38 1.02 5.14
CA ALA A 222 -12.96 1.69 6.28
C ALA A 222 -11.87 2.28 7.19
N ASP A 223 -10.80 1.54 7.43
CA ASP A 223 -9.63 2.00 8.20
C ASP A 223 -8.91 3.16 7.48
N LYS A 224 -8.68 3.04 6.16
CA LYS A 224 -8.04 4.09 5.33
C LYS A 224 -8.74 5.45 5.45
N PHE A 225 -10.06 5.45 5.62
CA PHE A 225 -10.85 6.67 5.72
C PHE A 225 -11.34 6.99 7.14
N ASP A 226 -10.78 6.36 8.17
CA ASP A 226 -11.14 6.56 9.59
C ASP A 226 -12.66 6.43 9.84
N ILE A 227 -13.29 5.40 9.27
CA ILE A 227 -14.73 5.16 9.44
C ILE A 227 -14.98 4.50 10.79
N THR A 228 -15.32 5.30 11.77
CA THR A 228 -15.62 4.86 13.16
C THR A 228 -17.10 4.55 13.39
N GLY A 229 -17.96 4.79 12.41
CA GLY A 229 -19.40 4.53 12.51
C GLY A 229 -20.12 4.65 11.18
N ILE A 230 -21.13 3.83 10.97
CA ILE A 230 -21.95 3.78 9.75
C ILE A 230 -23.42 4.14 10.02
N PRO A 231 -24.18 4.69 9.01
CA PRO A 231 -23.73 5.02 7.67
C PRO A 231 -22.71 6.17 7.68
N HIS A 232 -21.73 6.13 6.77
CA HIS A 232 -20.83 7.25 6.55
C HIS A 232 -20.65 7.48 5.06
N ILE A 233 -21.11 8.61 4.55
CA ILE A 233 -21.10 8.91 3.13
C ILE A 233 -20.10 10.02 2.87
N ILE A 234 -19.21 9.78 1.88
CA ILE A 234 -18.15 10.71 1.49
C ILE A 234 -18.33 11.07 0.01
N LEU A 235 -18.26 12.35 -0.31
CA LEU A 235 -18.19 12.86 -1.67
C LEU A 235 -16.73 13.19 -2.01
N PHE A 236 -16.24 12.62 -3.11
CA PHE A 236 -14.91 12.85 -3.64
C PHE A 236 -14.97 13.69 -4.93
N ALA A 237 -13.97 14.56 -5.12
CA ALA A 237 -13.76 15.29 -6.36
C ALA A 237 -13.12 14.38 -7.44
N PRO A 238 -13.07 14.85 -8.71
CA PRO A 238 -12.49 14.10 -9.82
C PRO A 238 -11.01 13.68 -9.64
N ASP A 239 -10.25 14.40 -8.83
CA ASP A 239 -8.86 14.11 -8.49
C ASP A 239 -8.69 13.17 -7.28
N GLY A 240 -9.81 12.73 -6.67
CA GLY A 240 -9.81 11.87 -5.49
C GLY A 240 -9.75 12.62 -4.16
N SER A 241 -9.71 13.95 -4.14
CA SER A 241 -9.77 14.73 -2.91
C SER A 241 -11.18 14.70 -2.30
N ILE A 242 -11.27 14.79 -0.96
CA ILE A 242 -12.54 14.77 -0.25
C ILE A 242 -13.20 16.15 -0.31
N VAL A 243 -14.41 16.19 -0.88
CA VAL A 243 -15.27 17.41 -0.93
C VAL A 243 -16.09 17.55 0.35
N ALA A 244 -16.69 16.45 0.81
CA ALA A 244 -17.55 16.45 2.01
C ALA A 244 -17.63 15.06 2.63
N ARG A 245 -17.84 15.00 3.94
CA ARG A 245 -18.00 13.75 4.72
C ARG A 245 -19.25 13.78 5.58
N GLY A 246 -19.74 12.59 5.94
CA GLY A 246 -20.91 12.44 6.84
C GLY A 246 -22.22 12.94 6.23
N LEU A 247 -22.32 12.93 4.90
CA LEU A 247 -23.51 13.38 4.18
C LEU A 247 -24.70 12.47 4.47
N ARG A 248 -25.88 13.06 4.73
CA ARG A 248 -27.14 12.34 4.98
C ARG A 248 -28.35 13.19 4.57
N GLY A 249 -29.41 12.51 4.15
CA GLY A 249 -30.69 13.14 3.85
C GLY A 249 -30.59 14.34 2.90
N PRO A 250 -31.21 15.50 3.19
CA PRO A 250 -31.14 16.66 2.32
C PRO A 250 -29.73 17.21 2.08
N ALA A 251 -28.80 17.02 3.02
CA ALA A 251 -27.41 17.50 2.86
C ALA A 251 -26.65 16.76 1.74
N LEU A 252 -27.01 15.50 1.45
CA LEU A 252 -26.45 14.74 0.36
C LEU A 252 -26.80 15.35 -0.98
N ASP A 253 -28.12 15.60 -1.26
CA ASP A 253 -28.56 16.24 -2.51
C ASP A 253 -28.05 17.68 -2.64
N ALA A 254 -27.98 18.41 -1.52
CA ALA A 254 -27.45 19.77 -1.50
C ALA A 254 -25.94 19.83 -1.80
N ALA A 255 -25.17 18.83 -1.40
CA ALA A 255 -23.74 18.74 -1.74
C ALA A 255 -23.55 18.40 -3.23
N LEU A 256 -24.28 17.42 -3.75
CA LEU A 256 -24.21 17.00 -5.14
C LEU A 256 -24.65 18.09 -6.12
N SER A 257 -25.75 18.79 -5.83
CA SER A 257 -26.28 19.87 -6.68
C SER A 257 -25.35 21.10 -6.81
N LYS A 258 -24.30 21.21 -5.98
CA LYS A 258 -23.29 22.28 -6.09
C LYS A 258 -22.18 21.95 -7.09
N VAL A 259 -22.02 20.67 -7.41
CA VAL A 259 -20.88 20.20 -8.20
C VAL A 259 -21.31 19.50 -9.49
N LEU A 260 -22.60 19.13 -9.60
CA LEU A 260 -23.25 18.47 -10.73
C LEU A 260 -24.54 19.17 -11.13
#